data_ab37273b8c27ecc69ea8a33796856731
#
_entry.id   ab37273b8c27ecc69ea8a33796856731
#
_cell.length_a   1.000
_cell.length_b   1.000
_cell.length_c   1.000
_cell.angle_alpha   90.00
_cell.angle_beta   90.00
_cell.angle_gamma   90.00
#
_symmetry.space_group_name_H-M   'P 1'
#
loop_
_entity.id
_entity.type
_entity.pdbx_description
1 polymer ?
#
loop_
_entity_poly.entity_id
_entity_poly.type
_entity_poly.pdbx_seq_one_letter_code
_entity_poly.pdbx_strand_id
1 'polypeptide(L)'
;YHGIDHNPVMTALANAKYDITCITGTFETTLIPVTSWVVANGLFTQRRCETEDADLQKLFADIDILYKHSTNIVSFNLLNPINNTHHEGFFYVHPGLVLDMLIEKYQNVVLRNNYSKDVYTVTIYKI
;
A
#
# COMPACT_ATOMS: atom_id res chain seq x y z
N TYR A 1 12.42 -13.13 -3.13
CA TYR A 1 11.82 -11.92 -2.55
C TYR A 1 12.48 -10.68 -3.14
N HIS A 2 11.69 -9.72 -3.63
CA HIS A 2 12.16 -8.43 -4.12
C HIS A 2 11.54 -7.32 -3.27
N GLY A 3 12.37 -6.38 -2.80
CA GLY A 3 11.93 -5.22 -2.05
C GLY A 3 12.26 -3.93 -2.78
N ILE A 4 11.47 -2.90 -2.51
CA ILE A 4 11.72 -1.53 -2.99
C ILE A 4 11.51 -0.60 -1.81
N ASP A 5 12.47 0.29 -1.59
CA ASP A 5 12.37 1.36 -0.60
C ASP A 5 13.08 2.61 -1.16
N HIS A 6 12.51 3.77 -0.90
CA HIS A 6 13.12 5.02 -1.34
C HIS A 6 14.36 5.41 -0.52
N ASN A 7 14.51 4.83 0.67
CA ASN A 7 15.61 5.12 1.58
C ASN A 7 16.81 4.20 1.30
N PRO A 8 17.95 4.74 0.81
CA PRO A 8 19.11 3.93 0.47
C PRO A 8 19.77 3.25 1.68
N VAL A 9 19.61 3.81 2.88
CA VAL A 9 20.12 3.18 4.11
C VAL A 9 19.31 1.92 4.43
N MET A 10 17.99 1.98 4.28
CA MET A 10 17.11 0.84 4.54
C MET A 10 17.34 -0.28 3.53
N THR A 11 17.51 0.03 2.26
CA THR A 11 17.81 -0.96 1.23
C THR A 11 19.17 -1.62 1.45
N ALA A 12 20.18 -0.87 1.81
CA ALA A 12 21.51 -1.39 2.13
C ALA A 12 21.47 -2.33 3.36
N LEU A 13 20.77 -1.93 4.43
CA LEU A 13 20.59 -2.78 5.61
C LEU A 13 19.82 -4.07 5.31
N ALA A 14 18.77 -3.99 4.52
CA ALA A 14 17.98 -5.15 4.13
C ALA A 14 18.83 -6.15 3.34
N ASN A 15 19.58 -5.69 2.34
CA ASN A 15 20.45 -6.53 1.53
C ASN A 15 21.62 -7.13 2.34
N ALA A 16 22.13 -6.40 3.33
CA ALA A 16 23.20 -6.91 4.19
C ALA A 16 22.73 -7.94 5.21
N LYS A 17 21.48 -7.82 5.68
CA LYS A 17 20.95 -8.64 6.78
C LYS A 17 20.20 -9.89 6.30
N TYR A 18 19.59 -9.82 5.14
CA TYR A 18 18.71 -10.87 4.62
C TYR A 18 19.14 -11.29 3.22
N ASP A 19 18.86 -12.55 2.88
CA ASP A 19 19.06 -13.05 1.51
C ASP A 19 17.90 -12.61 0.60
N ILE A 20 17.88 -11.31 0.31
CA ILE A 20 16.86 -10.66 -0.52
C ILE A 20 17.51 -9.65 -1.48
N THR A 21 16.77 -9.29 -2.52
CA THR A 21 17.13 -8.18 -3.42
C THR A 21 16.24 -6.99 -3.10
N CYS A 22 16.80 -5.95 -2.49
CA CYS A 22 16.11 -4.70 -2.22
C CYS A 22 16.72 -3.56 -3.06
N ILE A 23 15.87 -2.86 -3.79
CA ILE A 23 16.27 -1.81 -4.74
C ILE A 23 15.88 -0.45 -4.16
N THR A 24 16.79 0.52 -4.23
CA THR A 24 16.49 1.90 -3.86
C THR A 24 15.71 2.57 -4.98
N GLY A 25 14.51 3.06 -4.67
CA GLY A 25 13.64 3.75 -5.62
C GLY A 25 12.19 3.74 -5.17
N THR A 26 11.31 4.09 -6.10
CA THR A 26 9.87 4.01 -5.91
C THR A 26 9.26 3.04 -6.92
N PHE A 27 8.10 2.50 -6.63
CA PHE A 27 7.41 1.60 -7.58
C PHE A 27 6.93 2.32 -8.85
N GLU A 28 6.92 3.66 -8.86
CA GLU A 28 6.57 4.49 -10.02
C GLU A 28 7.76 4.65 -10.98
N THR A 29 8.98 4.70 -10.45
CA THR A 29 10.21 4.98 -11.20
C THR A 29 11.10 3.75 -11.40
N THR A 30 10.84 2.68 -10.68
CA THR A 30 11.62 1.44 -10.71
C THR A 30 10.87 0.38 -11.52
N LEU A 31 11.58 -0.36 -12.36
CA LEU A 31 11.01 -1.50 -13.07
C LEU A 31 10.69 -2.62 -12.06
N ILE A 32 9.40 -2.86 -11.84
CA ILE A 32 8.91 -3.85 -10.90
C ILE A 32 8.65 -5.16 -11.67
N PRO A 33 9.16 -6.30 -11.21
CA PRO A 33 8.80 -7.60 -11.79
C PRO A 33 7.34 -7.94 -11.47
N VAL A 34 6.70 -8.69 -12.35
CA VAL A 34 5.41 -9.32 -12.05
C VAL A 34 5.65 -10.49 -11.11
N THR A 35 4.93 -10.51 -9.99
CA THR A 35 5.08 -11.52 -8.94
C THR A 35 3.73 -12.10 -8.55
N SER A 36 3.72 -13.21 -7.82
CA SER A 36 2.46 -13.77 -7.34
C SER A 36 1.81 -12.89 -6.28
N TRP A 37 2.60 -12.29 -5.41
CA TRP A 37 2.14 -11.48 -4.29
C TRP A 37 2.86 -10.15 -4.29
N VAL A 38 2.10 -9.07 -4.15
CA VAL A 38 2.61 -7.72 -3.92
C VAL A 38 2.10 -7.24 -2.58
N VAL A 39 3.02 -6.84 -1.71
CA VAL A 39 2.70 -6.34 -0.37
C VAL A 39 3.29 -4.94 -0.20
N ALA A 40 2.46 -4.00 0.23
CA ALA A 40 2.85 -2.63 0.53
C ALA A 40 2.52 -2.28 1.99
N ASN A 41 3.54 -2.18 2.82
CA ASN A 41 3.39 -1.80 4.23
C ASN A 41 3.91 -0.39 4.46
N GLY A 42 3.06 0.49 4.98
CA GLY A 42 3.41 1.89 5.25
C GLY A 42 3.51 2.79 4.00
N LEU A 43 3.30 2.28 2.82
CA LEU A 43 3.41 3.03 1.56
C LEU A 43 2.39 4.17 1.44
N PHE A 44 1.18 3.96 1.96
CA PHE A 44 0.05 4.88 1.83
C PHE A 44 -0.29 5.65 3.11
N THR A 45 0.65 5.77 4.03
CA THR A 45 0.40 6.38 5.34
C THR A 45 0.66 7.88 5.40
N GLN A 46 1.37 8.44 4.43
CA GLN A 46 1.71 9.85 4.37
C GLN A 46 0.95 10.58 3.28
N ARG A 47 0.63 11.85 3.53
CA ARG A 47 0.09 12.75 2.52
C ARG A 47 1.16 13.04 1.47
N ARG A 48 0.75 13.03 0.21
CA ARG A 48 1.64 13.24 -0.95
C ARG A 48 1.14 14.34 -1.86
N CYS A 49 -0.09 14.79 -1.66
CA CYS A 49 -0.76 15.80 -2.45
C CYS A 49 -1.25 16.96 -1.56
N GLU A 50 -1.65 18.05 -2.18
CA GLU A 50 -2.13 19.24 -1.45
C GLU A 50 -3.52 19.04 -0.85
N THR A 51 -4.36 18.22 -1.48
CA THR A 51 -5.73 17.95 -1.04
C THR A 51 -5.95 16.48 -0.73
N GLU A 52 -6.93 16.18 0.13
CA GLU A 52 -7.33 14.80 0.43
C GLU A 52 -7.90 14.08 -0.79
N ASP A 53 -8.65 14.78 -1.64
CA ASP A 53 -9.20 14.21 -2.88
C ASP A 53 -8.08 13.80 -3.83
N ALA A 54 -7.03 14.62 -3.97
CA ALA A 54 -5.87 14.28 -4.79
C ALA A 54 -5.07 13.09 -4.20
N ASP A 55 -4.92 13.02 -2.88
CA ASP A 55 -4.32 11.86 -2.20
C ASP A 55 -5.15 10.59 -2.43
N LEU A 56 -6.48 10.68 -2.39
CA LEU A 56 -7.36 9.55 -2.64
C LEU A 56 -7.27 9.06 -4.09
N GLN A 57 -7.27 9.98 -5.06
CA GLN A 57 -7.09 9.63 -6.47
C GLN A 57 -5.74 8.95 -6.72
N LYS A 58 -4.67 9.49 -6.11
CA LYS A 58 -3.33 8.89 -6.18
C LYS A 58 -3.30 7.50 -5.56
N LEU A 59 -3.94 7.30 -4.42
CA LEU A 59 -4.05 5.99 -3.77
C LEU A 59 -4.62 4.93 -4.73
N PHE A 60 -5.73 5.23 -5.40
CA PHE A 60 -6.34 4.27 -6.32
C PHE A 60 -5.52 4.04 -7.59
N ALA A 61 -4.85 5.07 -8.10
CA ALA A 61 -3.91 4.91 -9.22
C ALA A 61 -2.72 4.01 -8.84
N ASP A 62 -2.19 4.18 -7.65
CA ASP A 62 -1.08 3.37 -7.13
C ASP A 62 -1.51 1.91 -6.88
N ILE A 63 -2.70 1.69 -6.34
CA ILE A 63 -3.26 0.34 -6.18
C ILE A 63 -3.39 -0.37 -7.55
N ASP A 64 -3.79 0.35 -8.60
CA ASP A 64 -3.84 -0.20 -9.96
C ASP A 64 -2.46 -0.65 -10.47
N ILE A 65 -1.43 0.12 -10.17
CA ILE A 65 -0.05 -0.26 -10.52
C ILE A 65 0.35 -1.54 -9.78
N LEU A 66 0.13 -1.60 -8.48
CA LEU A 66 0.42 -2.80 -7.68
C LEU A 66 -0.38 -4.01 -8.17
N TYR A 67 -1.66 -3.79 -8.50
CA TYR A 67 -2.54 -4.85 -9.01
C TYR A 67 -2.04 -5.41 -10.36
N LYS A 68 -1.55 -4.58 -11.27
CA LYS A 68 -0.99 -5.02 -12.56
C LYS A 68 0.27 -5.86 -12.39
N HIS A 69 1.05 -5.60 -11.34
CA HIS A 69 2.30 -6.31 -11.06
C HIS A 69 2.13 -7.57 -10.20
N SER A 70 0.91 -7.90 -9.81
CA SER A 70 0.57 -9.13 -9.09
C SER A 70 -0.17 -10.11 -9.99
N THR A 71 0.08 -11.41 -9.85
CA THR A 71 -0.75 -12.45 -10.48
C THR A 71 -1.84 -13.00 -9.56
N ASN A 72 -1.67 -12.93 -8.25
CA ASN A 72 -2.58 -13.56 -7.30
C ASN A 72 -3.12 -12.60 -6.24
N ILE A 73 -2.26 -11.87 -5.54
CA ILE A 73 -2.65 -11.11 -4.34
C ILE A 73 -1.94 -9.77 -4.30
N VAL A 74 -2.72 -8.71 -4.01
CA VAL A 74 -2.20 -7.41 -3.57
C VAL A 74 -2.69 -7.16 -2.16
N SER A 75 -1.78 -6.83 -1.25
CA SER A 75 -2.12 -6.49 0.14
C SER A 75 -1.41 -5.22 0.58
N PHE A 76 -2.14 -4.33 1.23
CA PHE A 76 -1.60 -3.07 1.73
C PHE A 76 -2.34 -2.61 2.98
N ASN A 77 -1.70 -1.74 3.76
CA ASN A 77 -2.31 -1.13 4.93
C ASN A 77 -2.57 0.36 4.75
N LEU A 78 -3.57 0.84 5.49
CA LEU A 78 -4.00 2.22 5.52
C LEU A 78 -4.23 2.65 6.98
N LEU A 79 -4.13 3.97 7.24
CA LEU A 79 -4.43 4.53 8.55
C LEU A 79 -5.94 4.68 8.73
N ASN A 80 -6.40 4.26 9.90
CA ASN A 80 -7.81 4.29 10.28
C ASN A 80 -8.18 5.64 10.91
N PRO A 81 -9.11 6.42 10.34
CA PRO A 81 -9.55 7.68 10.93
C PRO A 81 -10.49 7.52 12.13
N ILE A 82 -11.10 6.33 12.30
CA ILE A 82 -12.16 6.11 13.27
C ILE A 82 -11.57 6.04 14.69
N ASN A 83 -12.06 6.91 15.58
CA ASN A 83 -11.62 6.98 16.98
C ASN A 83 -10.11 7.21 17.19
N ASN A 84 -9.44 7.82 16.22
CA ASN A 84 -8.03 8.14 16.28
C ASN A 84 -7.79 9.64 16.21
N THR A 85 -6.72 10.09 16.86
CA THR A 85 -6.20 11.44 16.68
C THR A 85 -5.49 11.53 15.34
N HIS A 86 -5.93 12.49 14.51
CA HIS A 86 -5.28 12.73 13.23
C HIS A 86 -4.05 13.60 13.44
N HIS A 87 -2.93 13.19 12.87
CA HIS A 87 -1.68 13.95 12.88
C HIS A 87 -1.45 14.57 11.50
N GLU A 88 -0.93 15.79 11.51
CA GLU A 88 -0.56 16.50 10.28
C GLU A 88 0.46 15.70 9.47
N GLY A 89 0.33 15.71 8.15
CA GLY A 89 1.22 14.99 7.24
C GLY A 89 0.86 13.52 7.02
N PHE A 90 -0.07 12.96 7.79
CA PHE A 90 -0.53 11.59 7.58
C PHE A 90 -1.85 11.55 6.79
N PHE A 91 -2.01 10.47 6.03
CA PHE A 91 -3.18 10.23 5.20
C PHE A 91 -4.06 9.16 5.83
N TYR A 92 -5.28 9.56 6.22
CA TYR A 92 -6.28 8.71 6.84
C TYR A 92 -7.43 8.50 5.86
N VAL A 93 -7.84 7.26 5.66
CA VAL A 93 -8.94 6.93 4.75
C VAL A 93 -9.96 6.07 5.47
N HIS A 94 -11.24 6.45 5.39
CA HIS A 94 -12.31 5.68 5.99
C HIS A 94 -12.42 4.29 5.34
N PRO A 95 -12.38 3.19 6.12
CA PRO A 95 -12.36 1.83 5.58
C PRO A 95 -13.58 1.49 4.72
N GLY A 96 -14.76 2.01 5.05
CA GLY A 96 -15.97 1.83 4.25
C GLY A 96 -15.84 2.42 2.86
N LEU A 97 -15.30 3.64 2.74
CA LEU A 97 -15.07 4.29 1.45
C LEU A 97 -14.12 3.47 0.56
N VAL A 98 -13.01 3.01 1.14
CA VAL A 98 -12.03 2.20 0.40
C VAL A 98 -12.65 0.89 -0.05
N LEU A 99 -13.39 0.22 0.83
CA LEU A 99 -14.01 -1.06 0.52
C LEU A 99 -15.04 -0.92 -0.61
N ASP A 100 -15.91 0.07 -0.56
CA ASP A 100 -16.91 0.33 -1.60
C ASP A 100 -16.27 0.53 -2.97
N MET A 101 -15.27 1.39 -3.05
CA MET A 101 -14.57 1.68 -4.31
C MET A 101 -13.79 0.48 -4.86
N LEU A 102 -13.17 -0.31 -3.98
CA LEU A 102 -12.39 -1.47 -4.40
C LEU A 102 -13.25 -2.65 -4.82
N ILE A 103 -14.38 -2.89 -4.16
CA ILE A 103 -15.33 -3.96 -4.53
C ILE A 103 -15.93 -3.67 -5.91
N GLU A 104 -16.28 -2.42 -6.19
CA GLU A 104 -16.79 -2.04 -7.50
C GLU A 104 -15.80 -2.39 -8.63
N LYS A 105 -14.51 -2.22 -8.38
CA LYS A 105 -13.47 -2.42 -9.39
C LYS A 105 -12.89 -3.83 -9.45
N TYR A 106 -12.62 -4.44 -8.29
CA TYR A 106 -11.84 -5.68 -8.19
C TYR A 106 -12.64 -6.90 -7.73
N GLN A 107 -13.84 -6.70 -7.19
CA GLN A 107 -14.78 -7.71 -6.72
C GLN A 107 -14.33 -8.54 -5.50
N ASN A 108 -13.14 -9.11 -5.52
CA ASN A 108 -12.65 -10.01 -4.46
C ASN A 108 -11.74 -9.24 -3.48
N VAL A 109 -12.34 -8.52 -2.56
CA VAL A 109 -11.66 -7.66 -1.60
C VAL A 109 -11.98 -8.09 -0.17
N VAL A 110 -10.94 -8.18 0.65
CA VAL A 110 -11.06 -8.43 2.10
C VAL A 110 -10.43 -7.28 2.86
N LEU A 111 -11.16 -6.73 3.83
CA LEU A 111 -10.67 -5.72 4.76
C LEU A 111 -10.57 -6.32 6.16
N ARG A 112 -9.42 -6.13 6.81
CA ARG A 112 -9.16 -6.58 8.19
C ARG A 112 -8.76 -5.41 9.07
N ASN A 113 -9.52 -5.19 10.14
CA ASN A 113 -9.27 -4.14 11.14
C ASN A 113 -9.25 -4.67 12.59
N ASN A 114 -9.18 -5.99 12.76
CA ASN A 114 -9.33 -6.65 14.06
C ASN A 114 -8.01 -6.84 14.82
N TYR A 115 -6.91 -6.28 14.36
CA TYR A 115 -5.57 -6.44 14.95
C TYR A 115 -4.96 -5.12 15.45
N SER A 116 -5.48 -3.99 15.02
CA SER A 116 -5.04 -2.66 15.43
C SER A 116 -6.19 -1.66 15.33
N LYS A 117 -6.22 -0.68 16.22
CA LYS A 117 -7.16 0.46 16.11
C LYS A 117 -6.69 1.52 15.11
N ASP A 118 -5.37 1.58 14.86
CA ASP A 118 -4.74 2.66 14.11
C ASP A 118 -4.60 2.35 12.62
N VAL A 119 -4.58 1.08 12.28
CA VAL A 119 -4.35 0.59 10.91
C VAL A 119 -5.33 -0.50 10.56
N TYR A 120 -5.69 -0.56 9.30
CA TYR A 120 -6.38 -1.70 8.71
C TYR A 120 -5.66 -2.20 7.46
N THR A 121 -5.85 -3.45 7.13
CA THR A 121 -5.28 -4.08 5.92
C THR A 121 -6.36 -4.37 4.91
N VAL A 122 -6.07 -4.09 3.66
CA VAL A 122 -6.89 -4.48 2.52
C VAL A 122 -6.12 -5.50 1.69
N THR A 123 -6.81 -6.56 1.30
CA THR A 123 -6.27 -7.58 0.41
C THR A 123 -7.19 -7.78 -0.78
N ILE A 124 -6.64 -7.69 -1.98
CA ILE A 124 -7.33 -7.92 -3.24
C ILE A 124 -6.84 -9.24 -3.81
N TYR A 125 -7.75 -10.15 -4.08
CA TYR A 125 -7.46 -11.45 -4.67
C TYR A 125 -7.80 -11.45 -6.15
N LYS A 126 -6.86 -11.91 -6.97
CA LYS A 126 -7.08 -12.20 -8.39
C LYS A 126 -7.48 -13.66 -8.54
N ILE A 127 -8.73 -13.86 -8.70
CA ILE A 127 -9.27 -15.20 -8.88
C ILE A 127 -9.78 -15.35 -10.32
#